data_4aa22fde229a2fe2606d808677bb3841
#
_entry.id   4aa22fde229a2fe2606d808677bb3841
#
_cell.length_a   1.000
_cell.length_b   1.000
_cell.length_c   1.000
_cell.angle_alpha   90.00
_cell.angle_beta   90.00
_cell.angle_gamma   90.00
#
_symmetry.space_group_name_H-M   'P 1'
#
loop_
_entity.id
_entity.type
_entity.pdbx_description
1 polymer ?
#
loop_
_entity_poly.entity_id
_entity_poly.type
_entity_poly.pdbx_seq_one_letter_code
_entity_poly.pdbx_strand_id
1 'polypeptide(L)'
;GSEMCIRDRNIAGYVRPDDYAYGSREAAEKAWKPLADNMGCTVEEAAKRVLAFAAEKNARVASQLMKDYQMDPRNTVFVGGGGGASTVVPHLAETMGHKHRIAKNAPVISTIGVALAMVRDMVERTVTNPTDDDIISVRREAELKAIQNGAAPGTVEVSVEVDTQRNIIRAIAVGATEMRSKDMMNQKLGKDALFAIVAENLGADKAQLRIAAENGPMFAVQYDKVEKKLFGLRKKTTHPLRLIDEEGVIRLQKNNAWVRQSSVAEWEKDAAWMLEELTEYNDGGANLPNLYVVLGKRVIDLSGLSSDTQIYSLGNVELAGCGAQEPLIVAATKRVDA
;
A
#
# COMPACT_ATOMS: atom_id res chain seq x y z
N GLY A 1 27.63 -14.93 3.21
CA GLY A 1 28.29 -15.87 4.08
C GLY A 1 27.67 -16.02 5.46
N SER A 2 27.64 -14.96 6.28
CA SER A 2 27.11 -15.07 7.66
C SER A 2 25.61 -15.36 7.72
N GLU A 3 24.82 -14.79 6.83
CA GLU A 3 23.37 -15.05 6.76
C GLU A 3 23.05 -16.49 6.41
N MET A 4 23.80 -17.09 5.51
CA MET A 4 23.66 -18.48 5.14
C MET A 4 23.98 -19.41 6.32
N CYS A 5 25.06 -19.11 7.07
CA CYS A 5 25.43 -19.89 8.25
C CYS A 5 24.44 -19.75 9.39
N ILE A 6 23.84 -18.58 9.62
CA ILE A 6 22.77 -18.38 10.60
C ILE A 6 21.54 -19.17 10.18
N ARG A 7 21.22 -19.16 8.91
CA ARG A 7 20.10 -19.83 8.28
C ARG A 7 20.20 -21.36 8.37
N ASP A 8 21.35 -21.91 8.00
CA ASP A 8 21.65 -23.35 8.06
C ASP A 8 21.66 -23.88 9.50
N ARG A 9 21.90 -22.99 10.42
CA ARG A 9 21.84 -23.22 11.85
C ARG A 9 20.66 -22.62 12.54
N ASN A 10 19.61 -22.38 11.87
CA ASN A 10 18.42 -22.01 12.61
C ASN A 10 17.93 -23.19 13.45
N ILE A 11 18.75 -23.43 14.39
CA ILE A 11 18.69 -24.39 15.47
C ILE A 11 17.46 -24.13 16.33
N ALA A 12 16.86 -22.97 16.21
CA ALA A 12 15.57 -22.65 16.82
C ALA A 12 14.36 -23.20 15.99
N GLY A 13 14.63 -24.00 14.95
CA GLY A 13 13.58 -24.74 14.23
C GLY A 13 12.81 -23.94 13.17
N TYR A 14 13.29 -22.74 12.81
CA TYR A 14 12.63 -21.90 11.81
C TYR A 14 12.87 -22.34 10.36
N VAL A 15 13.96 -23.07 10.09
CA VAL A 15 14.32 -23.60 8.77
C VAL A 15 14.11 -25.11 8.76
N ARG A 16 13.30 -25.58 7.85
CA ARG A 16 13.01 -27.02 7.68
C ARG A 16 14.03 -27.66 6.74
N PRO A 17 14.22 -28.98 6.82
CA PRO A 17 15.14 -29.69 5.93
C PRO A 17 14.81 -29.56 4.44
N ASP A 18 13.54 -29.31 4.10
CA ASP A 18 13.03 -29.10 2.75
C ASP A 18 13.05 -27.62 2.32
N ASP A 19 13.46 -26.71 3.19
CA ASP A 19 13.59 -25.28 2.86
C ASP A 19 14.84 -25.06 1.97
N TYR A 20 14.70 -24.24 0.95
CA TYR A 20 15.82 -23.79 0.11
C TYR A 20 16.98 -23.19 0.94
N ALA A 21 16.65 -22.63 2.09
CA ALA A 21 17.61 -22.07 3.02
C ALA A 21 18.39 -23.13 3.81
N TYR A 22 17.99 -24.39 3.77
CA TYR A 22 18.63 -25.46 4.50
C TYR A 22 19.90 -25.91 3.79
N GLY A 23 21.03 -25.63 4.35
CA GLY A 23 22.34 -26.02 3.79
C GLY A 23 23.02 -27.11 4.63
N SER A 24 24.35 -27.22 4.50
CA SER A 24 25.13 -28.16 5.31
C SER A 24 25.31 -27.66 6.73
N ARG A 25 24.69 -28.36 7.69
CA ARG A 25 24.84 -28.06 9.11
C ARG A 25 26.30 -28.15 9.59
N GLU A 26 27.03 -29.16 9.11
CA GLU A 26 28.44 -29.35 9.47
C GLU A 26 29.30 -28.18 8.99
N ALA A 27 29.09 -27.72 7.75
CA ALA A 27 29.81 -26.57 7.20
C ALA A 27 29.47 -25.29 7.98
N ALA A 28 28.23 -25.10 8.38
CA ALA A 28 27.81 -23.98 9.21
C ALA A 28 28.47 -24.03 10.58
N GLU A 29 28.55 -25.20 11.22
CA GLU A 29 29.25 -25.39 12.50
C GLU A 29 30.71 -25.02 12.43
N LYS A 30 31.41 -25.47 11.41
CA LYS A 30 32.80 -25.08 11.18
C LYS A 30 32.97 -23.57 10.99
N ALA A 31 32.08 -22.93 10.25
CA ALA A 31 32.15 -21.50 9.97
C ALA A 31 31.88 -20.64 11.21
N TRP A 32 31.01 -21.10 12.11
CA TRP A 32 30.67 -20.36 13.33
C TRP A 32 31.63 -20.60 14.49
N LYS A 33 32.40 -21.69 14.45
CA LYS A 33 33.28 -22.07 15.54
C LYS A 33 34.28 -20.96 15.94
N PRO A 34 34.99 -20.27 15.04
CA PRO A 34 35.95 -19.22 15.42
C PRO A 34 35.27 -18.06 16.18
N LEU A 35 34.04 -17.71 15.78
CA LEU A 35 33.25 -16.66 16.47
C LEU A 35 32.82 -17.12 17.86
N ALA A 36 32.32 -18.35 17.97
CA ALA A 36 31.92 -18.94 19.24
C ALA A 36 33.08 -19.04 20.22
N ASP A 37 34.26 -19.49 19.75
CA ASP A 37 35.48 -19.58 20.54
C ASP A 37 35.94 -18.19 21.03
N ASN A 38 35.85 -17.17 20.18
CA ASN A 38 36.17 -15.77 20.56
C ASN A 38 35.17 -15.23 21.60
N MET A 39 33.90 -15.60 21.49
CA MET A 39 32.86 -15.19 22.41
C MET A 39 32.80 -16.02 23.70
N GLY A 40 33.62 -17.06 23.83
CA GLY A 40 33.65 -17.97 24.98
C GLY A 40 32.33 -18.71 25.20
N CYS A 41 31.63 -19.07 24.12
CA CYS A 41 30.32 -19.71 24.19
C CYS A 41 30.16 -20.82 23.13
N THR A 42 29.04 -21.56 23.18
CA THR A 42 28.73 -22.55 22.16
C THR A 42 28.39 -21.89 20.83
N VAL A 43 28.56 -22.62 19.74
CA VAL A 43 28.21 -22.14 18.40
C VAL A 43 26.73 -21.75 18.32
N GLU A 44 25.88 -22.49 19.02
CA GLU A 44 24.45 -22.20 19.10
C GLU A 44 24.16 -20.87 19.82
N GLU A 45 24.84 -20.62 20.94
CA GLU A 45 24.70 -19.37 21.67
C GLU A 45 25.22 -18.19 20.86
N ALA A 46 26.34 -18.35 20.15
CA ALA A 46 26.87 -17.32 19.26
C ALA A 46 25.87 -16.97 18.16
N ALA A 47 25.26 -17.97 17.51
CA ALA A 47 24.23 -17.76 16.51
C ALA A 47 22.98 -17.04 17.06
N LYS A 48 22.51 -17.45 18.23
CA LYS A 48 21.37 -16.78 18.90
C LYS A 48 21.67 -15.32 19.25
N ARG A 49 22.84 -15.02 19.76
CA ARG A 49 23.26 -13.64 20.08
C ARG A 49 23.30 -12.75 18.82
N VAL A 50 23.82 -13.28 17.71
CA VAL A 50 23.85 -12.53 16.43
C VAL A 50 22.43 -12.29 15.89
N LEU A 51 21.55 -13.30 15.96
CA LEU A 51 20.15 -13.12 15.58
C LEU A 51 19.43 -12.10 16.45
N ALA A 52 19.64 -12.13 17.76
CA ALA A 52 19.05 -11.16 18.69
C ALA A 52 19.52 -9.73 18.38
N PHE A 53 20.82 -9.55 18.12
CA PHE A 53 21.38 -8.26 17.72
C PHE A 53 20.82 -7.74 16.40
N ALA A 54 20.66 -8.62 15.40
CA ALA A 54 20.03 -8.29 14.14
C ALA A 54 18.54 -7.92 14.32
N ALA A 55 17.82 -8.69 15.15
CA ALA A 55 16.43 -8.44 15.45
C ALA A 55 16.23 -7.08 16.15
N GLU A 56 17.08 -6.72 17.10
CA GLU A 56 17.01 -5.42 17.78
C GLU A 56 17.10 -4.24 16.80
N LYS A 57 18.05 -4.30 15.85
CA LYS A 57 18.21 -3.27 14.82
C LYS A 57 16.97 -3.19 13.92
N ASN A 58 16.50 -4.34 13.44
CA ASN A 58 15.34 -4.41 12.57
C ASN A 58 14.05 -3.98 13.27
N ALA A 59 13.90 -4.30 14.55
CA ALA A 59 12.74 -3.92 15.35
C ALA A 59 12.58 -2.40 15.46
N ARG A 60 13.67 -1.66 15.57
CA ARG A 60 13.64 -0.18 15.60
C ARG A 60 13.06 0.37 14.31
N VAL A 61 13.53 -0.13 13.16
CA VAL A 61 13.04 0.29 11.83
C VAL A 61 11.58 -0.14 11.63
N ALA A 62 11.24 -1.38 11.97
CA ALA A 62 9.88 -1.87 11.86
C ALA A 62 8.90 -1.06 12.73
N SER A 63 9.29 -0.74 13.97
CA SER A 63 8.48 0.09 14.87
C SER A 63 8.28 1.50 14.32
N GLN A 64 9.32 2.10 13.73
CA GLN A 64 9.21 3.41 13.10
C GLN A 64 8.25 3.37 11.91
N LEU A 65 8.40 2.39 11.01
CA LEU A 65 7.49 2.22 9.87
C LEU A 65 6.04 2.00 10.31
N MET A 66 5.81 1.17 11.34
CA MET A 66 4.46 0.96 11.88
C MET A 66 3.85 2.25 12.40
N LYS A 67 4.66 3.12 13.01
CA LYS A 67 4.23 4.43 13.50
C LYS A 67 3.93 5.39 12.34
N ASP A 68 4.85 5.49 11.37
CA ASP A 68 4.73 6.41 10.24
C ASP A 68 3.51 6.08 9.36
N TYR A 69 3.23 4.78 9.18
CA TYR A 69 2.06 4.30 8.44
C TYR A 69 0.82 4.08 9.31
N GLN A 70 0.85 4.48 10.60
CA GLN A 70 -0.26 4.35 11.55
C GLN A 70 -0.87 2.93 11.59
N MET A 71 -0.03 1.90 11.49
CA MET A 71 -0.46 0.51 11.47
C MET A 71 -1.00 0.08 12.84
N ASP A 72 -2.11 -0.68 12.84
CA ASP A 72 -2.61 -1.28 14.10
C ASP A 72 -1.74 -2.49 14.48
N PRO A 73 -1.00 -2.43 15.61
CA PRO A 73 -0.13 -3.53 16.03
C PRO A 73 -0.85 -4.89 16.19
N ARG A 74 -2.14 -4.87 16.54
CA ARG A 74 -2.94 -6.09 16.75
C ARG A 74 -3.22 -6.84 15.44
N ASN A 75 -3.26 -6.11 14.33
CA ASN A 75 -3.56 -6.64 13.00
C ASN A 75 -2.33 -6.70 12.09
N THR A 76 -1.16 -6.31 12.61
CA THR A 76 0.08 -6.35 11.84
C THR A 76 0.64 -7.76 11.78
N VAL A 77 0.92 -8.24 10.57
CA VAL A 77 1.57 -9.52 10.30
C VAL A 77 2.85 -9.27 9.53
N PHE A 78 3.97 -9.81 9.98
CA PHE A 78 5.23 -9.74 9.25
C PHE A 78 5.25 -10.81 8.16
N VAL A 79 5.51 -10.38 6.92
CA VAL A 79 5.63 -11.28 5.78
C VAL A 79 7.07 -11.32 5.31
N GLY A 80 7.67 -12.49 5.31
CA GLY A 80 9.05 -12.72 4.88
C GLY A 80 9.13 -13.12 3.41
N GLY A 81 10.01 -12.45 2.65
CA GLY A 81 10.38 -12.80 1.29
C GLY A 81 11.89 -12.71 1.10
N GLY A 82 12.44 -13.53 0.21
CA GLY A 82 13.88 -13.61 -0.04
C GLY A 82 14.56 -14.79 0.66
N GLY A 83 15.78 -15.09 0.25
CA GLY A 83 16.51 -16.28 0.70
C GLY A 83 16.85 -16.34 2.20
N GLY A 84 16.85 -15.19 2.92
CA GLY A 84 17.09 -15.10 4.37
C GLY A 84 15.81 -14.96 5.21
N ALA A 85 14.64 -14.93 4.58
CA ALA A 85 13.39 -14.62 5.25
C ALA A 85 13.03 -15.61 6.37
N SER A 86 13.22 -16.89 6.13
CA SER A 86 12.92 -17.97 7.10
C SER A 86 13.75 -17.89 8.39
N THR A 87 14.86 -17.13 8.38
CA THR A 87 15.71 -16.96 9.56
C THR A 87 15.37 -15.68 10.31
N VAL A 88 15.29 -14.56 9.58
CA VAL A 88 15.21 -13.22 10.18
C VAL A 88 13.78 -12.89 10.62
N VAL A 89 12.79 -13.17 9.77
CA VAL A 89 11.42 -12.69 9.99
C VAL A 89 10.72 -13.37 11.17
N PRO A 90 10.80 -14.71 11.34
CA PRO A 90 10.21 -15.35 12.51
C PRO A 90 10.76 -14.82 13.83
N HIS A 91 12.08 -14.71 13.92
CA HIS A 91 12.73 -14.22 15.13
C HIS A 91 12.40 -12.76 15.44
N LEU A 92 12.37 -11.90 14.41
CA LEU A 92 11.94 -10.50 14.54
C LEU A 92 10.48 -10.41 15.01
N ALA A 93 9.60 -11.17 14.40
CA ALA A 93 8.18 -11.19 14.77
C ALA A 93 7.97 -11.65 16.21
N GLU A 94 8.66 -12.71 16.62
CA GLU A 94 8.65 -13.20 18.01
C GLU A 94 9.14 -12.12 18.97
N THR A 95 10.27 -11.47 18.68
CA THR A 95 10.84 -10.38 19.48
C THR A 95 9.87 -9.21 19.64
N MET A 96 9.09 -8.90 18.63
CA MET A 96 8.13 -7.79 18.62
C MET A 96 6.70 -8.20 19.02
N GLY A 97 6.44 -9.48 19.30
CA GLY A 97 5.13 -9.99 19.68
C GLY A 97 4.10 -9.99 18.55
N HIS A 98 4.56 -10.11 17.29
CA HIS A 98 3.70 -10.14 16.11
C HIS A 98 3.62 -11.53 15.46
N LYS A 99 2.55 -11.73 14.69
CA LYS A 99 2.43 -12.91 13.81
C LYS A 99 3.35 -12.75 12.61
N HIS A 100 3.78 -13.88 12.03
CA HIS A 100 4.55 -13.88 10.79
C HIS A 100 4.03 -14.93 9.80
N ARG A 101 4.36 -14.71 8.53
CA ARG A 101 4.21 -15.68 7.44
C ARG A 101 5.44 -15.60 6.54
N ILE A 102 5.88 -16.72 6.03
CA ILE A 102 6.87 -16.76 4.95
C ILE A 102 6.11 -16.89 3.63
N ALA A 103 6.41 -16.02 2.69
CA ALA A 103 5.73 -15.99 1.41
C ALA A 103 5.93 -17.31 0.65
N LYS A 104 4.90 -17.77 -0.06
CA LYS A 104 5.05 -18.85 -1.03
C LYS A 104 6.12 -18.42 -2.06
N ASN A 105 7.05 -19.29 -2.37
CA ASN A 105 8.20 -18.99 -3.25
C ASN A 105 9.15 -17.89 -2.69
N ALA A 106 9.22 -17.72 -1.36
CA ALA A 106 10.07 -16.72 -0.72
C ALA A 106 11.50 -16.65 -1.28
N PRO A 107 12.22 -17.75 -1.56
CA PRO A 107 13.58 -17.71 -2.09
C PRO A 107 13.73 -16.97 -3.43
N VAL A 108 12.71 -17.02 -4.26
CA VAL A 108 12.69 -16.45 -5.63
C VAL A 108 11.71 -15.28 -5.77
N ILE A 109 11.17 -14.77 -4.65
CA ILE A 109 10.14 -13.73 -4.68
C ILE A 109 10.63 -12.43 -5.32
N SER A 110 11.92 -12.11 -5.20
CA SER A 110 12.51 -10.94 -5.85
C SER A 110 12.48 -11.08 -7.37
N THR A 111 12.78 -12.25 -7.90
CA THR A 111 12.71 -12.54 -9.34
C THR A 111 11.28 -12.48 -9.84
N ILE A 112 10.33 -13.04 -9.07
CA ILE A 112 8.90 -12.94 -9.37
C ILE A 112 8.47 -11.47 -9.33
N GLY A 113 8.92 -10.72 -8.31
CA GLY A 113 8.65 -9.29 -8.18
C GLY A 113 9.16 -8.47 -9.36
N VAL A 114 10.35 -8.77 -9.86
CA VAL A 114 10.90 -8.11 -11.06
C VAL A 114 10.07 -8.44 -12.29
N ALA A 115 9.67 -9.71 -12.48
CA ALA A 115 8.84 -10.12 -13.61
C ALA A 115 7.44 -9.48 -13.57
N LEU A 116 6.92 -9.21 -12.36
CA LEU A 116 5.62 -8.57 -12.12
C LEU A 116 5.75 -7.08 -11.79
N ALA A 117 6.95 -6.51 -11.89
CA ALA A 117 7.19 -5.13 -11.52
C ALA A 117 6.31 -4.19 -12.34
N MET A 118 5.78 -3.19 -11.66
CA MET A 118 5.14 -2.06 -12.33
C MET A 118 6.22 -1.10 -12.83
N VAL A 119 5.99 -0.58 -14.02
CA VAL A 119 6.77 0.56 -14.51
C VAL A 119 6.38 1.77 -13.68
N ARG A 120 7.38 2.50 -13.18
CA ARG A 120 7.16 3.72 -12.42
C ARG A 120 8.09 4.80 -12.94
N ASP A 121 7.49 5.88 -13.41
CA ASP A 121 8.19 7.09 -13.85
C ASP A 121 7.73 8.30 -13.06
N MET A 122 8.62 9.28 -12.95
CA MET A 122 8.35 10.54 -12.28
C MET A 122 8.82 11.70 -13.15
N VAL A 123 7.97 12.72 -13.24
CA VAL A 123 8.30 14.02 -13.82
C VAL A 123 8.16 15.08 -12.75
N GLU A 124 9.17 15.91 -12.61
CA GLU A 124 9.16 17.05 -11.70
C GLU A 124 9.50 18.31 -12.50
N ARG A 125 8.73 19.37 -12.28
CA ARG A 125 8.92 20.67 -12.96
C ARG A 125 8.78 21.80 -11.95
N THR A 126 9.71 22.74 -11.96
CA THR A 126 9.62 23.96 -11.15
C THR A 126 8.78 24.97 -11.93
N VAL A 127 7.65 25.38 -11.38
CA VAL A 127 6.72 26.34 -11.97
C VAL A 127 6.21 27.29 -10.87
N THR A 128 6.44 28.58 -11.03
CA THR A 128 5.91 29.60 -10.12
C THR A 128 4.46 29.87 -10.49
N ASN A 129 3.54 29.74 -9.52
CA ASN A 129 2.10 29.88 -9.71
C ASN A 129 1.58 28.94 -10.84
N PRO A 130 1.62 27.60 -10.61
CA PRO A 130 1.23 26.63 -11.62
C PRO A 130 -0.22 26.81 -12.06
N THR A 131 -0.42 26.80 -13.38
CA THR A 131 -1.74 26.79 -14.01
C THR A 131 -2.25 25.36 -14.19
N ASP A 132 -3.54 25.20 -14.48
CA ASP A 132 -4.13 23.91 -14.79
C ASP A 132 -3.46 23.24 -16.00
N ASP A 133 -3.08 24.03 -17.02
CA ASP A 133 -2.36 23.55 -18.20
C ASP A 133 -0.97 23.01 -17.85
N ASP A 134 -0.28 23.61 -16.90
CA ASP A 134 1.02 23.11 -16.41
C ASP A 134 0.84 21.74 -15.75
N ILE A 135 -0.17 21.58 -14.91
CA ILE A 135 -0.50 20.34 -14.21
C ILE A 135 -0.82 19.23 -15.22
N ILE A 136 -1.71 19.50 -16.16
CA ILE A 136 -2.11 18.58 -17.24
C ILE A 136 -0.90 18.19 -18.10
N SER A 137 -0.02 19.16 -18.42
CA SER A 137 1.19 18.92 -19.20
C SER A 137 2.17 17.98 -18.50
N VAL A 138 2.45 18.22 -17.21
CA VAL A 138 3.36 17.38 -16.40
C VAL A 138 2.78 15.97 -16.18
N ARG A 139 1.48 15.88 -15.97
CA ARG A 139 0.75 14.61 -15.86
C ARG A 139 0.89 13.78 -17.14
N ARG A 140 0.61 14.39 -18.30
CA ARG A 140 0.71 13.73 -19.61
C ARG A 140 2.15 13.29 -19.94
N GLU A 141 3.14 14.12 -19.58
CA GLU A 141 4.55 13.77 -19.75
C GLU A 141 4.93 12.54 -18.94
N ALA A 142 4.49 12.44 -17.68
CA ALA A 142 4.74 11.28 -16.84
C ALA A 142 4.08 10.01 -17.40
N GLU A 143 2.84 10.09 -17.87
CA GLU A 143 2.13 8.99 -18.50
C GLU A 143 2.88 8.47 -19.73
N LEU A 144 3.26 9.37 -20.64
CA LEU A 144 4.00 9.02 -21.84
C LEU A 144 5.36 8.38 -21.53
N LYS A 145 6.09 8.86 -20.54
CA LYS A 145 7.35 8.25 -20.10
C LYS A 145 7.14 6.84 -19.57
N ALA A 146 6.12 6.61 -18.76
CA ALA A 146 5.81 5.27 -18.25
C ALA A 146 5.47 4.30 -19.39
N ILE A 147 4.70 4.74 -20.39
CA ILE A 147 4.38 3.94 -21.58
C ILE A 147 5.65 3.65 -22.41
N GLN A 148 6.51 4.65 -22.64
CA GLN A 148 7.78 4.47 -23.35
C GLN A 148 8.72 3.47 -22.64
N ASN A 149 8.65 3.42 -21.29
CA ASN A 149 9.42 2.50 -20.47
C ASN A 149 8.74 1.12 -20.28
N GLY A 150 7.67 0.85 -21.04
CA GLY A 150 7.07 -0.48 -21.16
C GLY A 150 5.79 -0.71 -20.34
N ALA A 151 5.18 0.34 -19.82
CA ALA A 151 3.84 0.23 -19.23
C ALA A 151 2.78 0.03 -20.33
N ALA A 152 1.83 -0.87 -20.10
CA ALA A 152 0.68 -1.01 -20.99
C ALA A 152 -0.23 0.24 -20.86
N PRO A 153 -0.57 0.94 -21.97
CA PRO A 153 -1.23 2.24 -21.92
C PRO A 153 -2.50 2.29 -21.05
N GLY A 154 -3.33 1.25 -21.11
CA GLY A 154 -4.58 1.19 -20.33
C GLY A 154 -4.41 0.88 -18.84
N THR A 155 -3.17 0.70 -18.36
CA THR A 155 -2.88 0.37 -16.96
C THR A 155 -2.18 1.48 -16.20
N VAL A 156 -1.86 2.59 -16.88
CA VAL A 156 -1.10 3.69 -16.26
C VAL A 156 -2.02 4.54 -15.40
N GLU A 157 -1.67 4.63 -14.13
CA GLU A 157 -2.27 5.53 -13.15
C GLU A 157 -1.27 6.67 -12.87
N VAL A 158 -1.73 7.91 -12.86
CA VAL A 158 -0.88 9.07 -12.62
C VAL A 158 -1.42 9.86 -11.44
N SER A 159 -0.59 10.05 -10.43
CA SER A 159 -0.84 10.99 -9.33
C SER A 159 -0.04 12.28 -9.55
N VAL A 160 -0.65 13.43 -9.23
CA VAL A 160 0.01 14.74 -9.35
C VAL A 160 -0.02 15.44 -8.01
N GLU A 161 1.12 15.95 -7.59
CA GLU A 161 1.32 16.73 -6.39
C GLU A 161 1.79 18.14 -6.76
N VAL A 162 1.18 19.16 -6.15
CA VAL A 162 1.57 20.56 -6.30
C VAL A 162 2.09 21.11 -4.98
N ASP A 163 3.41 21.31 -4.90
CA ASP A 163 4.07 21.94 -3.76
C ASP A 163 4.22 23.45 -4.04
N THR A 164 3.29 24.22 -3.53
CA THR A 164 3.28 25.69 -3.71
C THR A 164 4.38 26.40 -2.94
N GLN A 165 4.91 25.81 -1.88
CA GLN A 165 6.00 26.38 -1.10
C GLN A 165 7.33 26.28 -1.85
N ARG A 166 7.54 25.20 -2.58
CA ARG A 166 8.75 24.95 -3.37
C ARG A 166 8.61 25.29 -4.84
N ASN A 167 7.41 25.68 -5.28
CA ASN A 167 7.06 25.91 -6.67
C ASN A 167 7.32 24.67 -7.55
N ILE A 168 6.94 23.50 -7.08
CA ILE A 168 7.18 22.23 -7.76
C ILE A 168 5.85 21.56 -8.10
N ILE A 169 5.70 21.12 -9.35
CA ILE A 169 4.71 20.14 -9.77
C ILE A 169 5.44 18.81 -9.93
N ARG A 170 4.93 17.76 -9.29
CA ARG A 170 5.44 16.40 -9.41
C ARG A 170 4.34 15.48 -9.88
N ALA A 171 4.56 14.75 -10.99
CA ALA A 171 3.69 13.68 -11.44
C ALA A 171 4.40 12.34 -11.36
N ILE A 172 3.71 11.35 -10.81
CA ILE A 172 4.20 9.97 -10.69
C ILE A 172 3.24 9.08 -11.45
N ALA A 173 3.76 8.45 -12.50
CA ALA A 173 3.03 7.48 -13.31
C ALA A 173 3.45 6.06 -12.94
N VAL A 174 2.48 5.19 -12.73
CA VAL A 174 2.69 3.78 -12.41
C VAL A 174 1.81 2.93 -13.30
N GLY A 175 2.39 1.96 -14.01
CA GLY A 175 1.65 1.10 -14.92
C GLY A 175 2.15 -0.33 -14.92
N ALA A 176 1.28 -1.29 -15.23
CA ALA A 176 1.64 -2.69 -15.37
C ALA A 176 2.34 -2.92 -16.73
N THR A 177 3.30 -3.85 -16.76
CA THR A 177 3.83 -4.34 -18.03
C THR A 177 2.78 -5.15 -18.78
N GLU A 178 2.91 -5.29 -20.11
CA GLU A 178 1.98 -6.09 -20.91
C GLU A 178 1.89 -7.55 -20.46
N MET A 179 2.97 -8.14 -19.96
CA MET A 179 2.98 -9.51 -19.42
C MET A 179 2.08 -9.62 -18.20
N ARG A 180 2.16 -8.67 -17.27
CA ARG A 180 1.32 -8.66 -16.07
C ARG A 180 -0.16 -8.46 -16.40
N SER A 181 -0.46 -7.63 -17.37
CA SER A 181 -1.83 -7.36 -17.80
C SER A 181 -2.54 -8.60 -18.35
N LYS A 182 -1.80 -9.50 -19.01
CA LYS A 182 -2.34 -10.77 -19.57
C LYS A 182 -2.55 -11.85 -18.51
N ASP A 183 -1.69 -11.92 -17.49
CA ASP A 183 -1.77 -12.97 -16.45
C ASP A 183 -2.86 -12.69 -15.40
N MET A 184 -3.27 -11.43 -15.22
CA MET A 184 -4.29 -11.03 -14.23
C MET A 184 -5.74 -11.16 -14.72
N MET A 185 -5.97 -11.62 -15.95
CA MET A 185 -7.30 -11.54 -16.59
C MET A 185 -8.24 -12.71 -16.28
N ASN A 186 -8.15 -13.50 -15.19
CA ASN A 186 -8.90 -14.76 -15.27
C ASN A 186 -9.73 -15.29 -14.11
N GLN A 187 -9.93 -14.62 -12.99
CA GLN A 187 -10.93 -15.14 -12.03
C GLN A 187 -11.70 -14.01 -11.33
N LYS A 188 -12.93 -13.77 -11.80
CA LYS A 188 -13.88 -12.94 -11.04
C LYS A 188 -14.33 -13.69 -9.79
N LEU A 189 -14.12 -13.08 -8.65
CA LEU A 189 -14.56 -13.59 -7.35
C LEU A 189 -16.00 -13.16 -7.06
N GLY A 190 -16.77 -14.03 -6.43
CA GLY A 190 -18.08 -13.65 -5.92
C GLY A 190 -17.97 -12.67 -4.73
N LYS A 191 -19.03 -11.85 -4.50
CA LYS A 191 -19.07 -10.84 -3.42
C LYS A 191 -18.71 -11.43 -2.04
N ASP A 192 -19.08 -12.68 -1.79
CA ASP A 192 -18.77 -13.39 -0.54
C ASP A 192 -17.26 -13.60 -0.33
N ALA A 193 -16.52 -13.95 -1.38
CA ALA A 193 -15.07 -14.11 -1.34
C ALA A 193 -14.37 -12.75 -1.21
N LEU A 194 -14.85 -11.72 -1.90
CA LEU A 194 -14.34 -10.35 -1.76
C LEU A 194 -14.50 -9.84 -0.32
N PHE A 195 -15.65 -10.08 0.31
CA PHE A 195 -15.87 -9.73 1.70
C PHE A 195 -14.95 -10.48 2.66
N ALA A 196 -14.64 -11.75 2.38
CA ALA A 196 -13.69 -12.52 3.18
C ALA A 196 -12.27 -11.90 3.14
N ILE A 197 -11.81 -11.50 1.95
CA ILE A 197 -10.53 -10.82 1.78
C ILE A 197 -10.49 -9.49 2.54
N VAL A 198 -11.55 -8.69 2.41
CA VAL A 198 -11.65 -7.39 3.09
C VAL A 198 -11.75 -7.56 4.60
N ALA A 199 -12.52 -8.53 5.08
CA ALA A 199 -12.65 -8.84 6.50
C ALA A 199 -11.30 -9.24 7.13
N GLU A 200 -10.55 -10.11 6.46
CA GLU A 200 -9.19 -10.50 6.88
C GLU A 200 -8.24 -9.28 6.90
N ASN A 201 -8.28 -8.45 5.86
CA ASN A 201 -7.44 -7.26 5.78
C ASN A 201 -7.75 -6.21 6.84
N LEU A 202 -9.02 -6.01 7.16
CA LEU A 202 -9.48 -5.06 8.17
C LEU A 202 -9.42 -5.59 9.60
N GLY A 203 -9.31 -6.91 9.78
CA GLY A 203 -9.50 -7.56 11.07
C GLY A 203 -10.91 -7.36 11.62
N ALA A 204 -11.92 -7.31 10.75
CA ALA A 204 -13.31 -7.04 11.06
C ALA A 204 -14.20 -8.28 10.82
N ASP A 205 -15.36 -8.31 11.46
CA ASP A 205 -16.36 -9.33 11.16
C ASP A 205 -16.96 -9.07 9.78
N LYS A 206 -16.99 -10.09 8.93
CA LYS A 206 -17.57 -10.04 7.60
C LYS A 206 -19.03 -9.55 7.60
N ALA A 207 -19.79 -9.89 8.63
CA ALA A 207 -21.20 -9.49 8.79
C ALA A 207 -21.38 -7.96 8.99
N GLN A 208 -20.32 -7.25 9.38
CA GLN A 208 -20.34 -5.80 9.55
C GLN A 208 -20.00 -5.03 8.28
N LEU A 209 -19.48 -5.72 7.27
CA LEU A 209 -19.06 -5.10 6.01
C LEU A 209 -20.28 -4.77 5.13
N ARG A 210 -20.18 -3.63 4.45
CA ARG A 210 -21.15 -3.21 3.43
C ARG A 210 -20.44 -2.66 2.20
N ILE A 211 -21.07 -2.81 1.04
CA ILE A 211 -20.68 -2.08 -0.17
C ILE A 211 -21.26 -0.68 -0.06
N ALA A 212 -20.40 0.32 0.04
CA ALA A 212 -20.78 1.73 0.09
C ALA A 212 -21.04 2.30 -1.32
N ALA A 213 -20.26 1.81 -2.32
CA ALA A 213 -20.44 2.14 -3.72
C ALA A 213 -19.79 1.05 -4.60
N GLU A 214 -20.25 0.92 -5.85
CA GLU A 214 -19.67 0.01 -6.85
C GLU A 214 -19.79 0.61 -8.26
N ASN A 215 -18.83 0.33 -9.15
CA ASN A 215 -18.85 0.81 -10.53
C ASN A 215 -18.75 -0.31 -11.58
N GLY A 216 -19.19 -1.51 -11.20
CA GLY A 216 -19.05 -2.73 -11.97
C GLY A 216 -17.87 -3.57 -11.52
N PRO A 217 -16.62 -3.30 -11.98
CA PRO A 217 -15.46 -4.10 -11.61
C PRO A 217 -14.86 -3.76 -10.24
N MET A 218 -15.27 -2.66 -9.60
CA MET A 218 -14.72 -2.19 -8.31
C MET A 218 -15.79 -2.04 -7.25
N PHE A 219 -15.42 -2.37 -6.01
CA PHE A 219 -16.30 -2.32 -4.85
C PHE A 219 -15.62 -1.52 -3.73
N ALA A 220 -16.29 -0.46 -3.28
CA ALA A 220 -15.90 0.28 -2.07
C ALA A 220 -16.54 -0.38 -0.86
N VAL A 221 -15.76 -1.15 -0.11
CA VAL A 221 -16.23 -1.89 1.06
C VAL A 221 -15.86 -1.15 2.32
N GLN A 222 -16.82 -0.92 3.19
CA GLN A 222 -16.69 -0.20 4.46
C GLN A 222 -17.39 -0.92 5.60
N TYR A 223 -17.04 -0.53 6.83
CA TYR A 223 -17.81 -0.81 8.05
C TYR A 223 -17.67 0.36 9.04
N ASP A 224 -18.53 0.39 10.06
CA ASP A 224 -18.51 1.43 11.07
C ASP A 224 -17.67 0.95 12.27
N LYS A 225 -16.44 1.44 12.37
CA LYS A 225 -15.55 1.15 13.50
C LYS A 225 -15.82 2.14 14.63
N VAL A 226 -16.39 1.67 15.72
CA VAL A 226 -16.67 2.47 16.91
C VAL A 226 -15.60 2.26 17.96
N GLU A 227 -14.84 3.31 18.26
CA GLU A 227 -13.85 3.33 19.33
C GLU A 227 -14.38 4.11 20.52
N LYS A 228 -14.35 3.49 21.72
CA LYS A 228 -14.69 4.14 22.97
C LYS A 228 -13.41 4.75 23.56
N LYS A 229 -13.36 6.08 23.70
CA LYS A 229 -12.27 6.84 24.34
C LYS A 229 -12.71 7.34 25.71
N LEU A 230 -11.75 7.64 26.60
CA LEU A 230 -11.99 8.18 27.94
C LEU A 230 -13.00 7.35 28.74
N PHE A 231 -12.69 6.08 29.04
CA PHE A 231 -13.56 5.18 29.83
C PHE A 231 -14.99 5.08 29.28
N GLY A 232 -15.18 5.24 27.98
CA GLY A 232 -16.50 5.14 27.34
C GLY A 232 -17.32 6.43 27.22
N LEU A 233 -16.82 7.54 27.73
CA LEU A 233 -17.48 8.86 27.70
C LEU A 233 -17.48 9.53 26.31
N ARG A 234 -16.54 9.16 25.42
CA ARG A 234 -16.50 9.61 24.03
C ARG A 234 -16.47 8.42 23.10
N LYS A 235 -17.41 8.39 22.14
CA LYS A 235 -17.40 7.45 21.02
C LYS A 235 -16.86 8.17 19.79
N LYS A 236 -15.86 7.58 19.12
CA LYS A 236 -15.39 8.01 17.81
C LYS A 236 -15.76 6.93 16.81
N THR A 237 -16.57 7.28 15.82
CA THR A 237 -16.86 6.38 14.70
C THR A 237 -15.95 6.76 13.54
N THR A 238 -15.32 5.77 12.93
CA THR A 238 -14.55 5.89 11.70
C THR A 238 -15.07 4.90 10.68
N HIS A 239 -14.84 5.19 9.40
CA HIS A 239 -15.33 4.39 8.27
C HIS A 239 -14.15 3.89 7.44
N PRO A 240 -13.45 2.82 7.90
CA PRO A 240 -12.38 2.22 7.12
C PRO A 240 -12.87 1.79 5.74
N LEU A 241 -12.10 2.14 4.70
CA LEU A 241 -12.40 1.82 3.31
C LEU A 241 -11.37 0.84 2.76
N ARG A 242 -11.87 -0.17 2.06
CA ARG A 242 -11.10 -0.97 1.10
C ARG A 242 -11.78 -0.92 -0.25
N LEU A 243 -11.06 -0.37 -1.23
CA LEU A 243 -11.47 -0.43 -2.62
C LEU A 243 -10.87 -1.70 -3.21
N ILE A 244 -11.71 -2.67 -3.54
CA ILE A 244 -11.31 -3.99 -4.02
C ILE A 244 -11.90 -4.25 -5.41
N ASP A 245 -11.10 -4.82 -6.31
CA ASP A 245 -11.58 -5.19 -7.63
C ASP A 245 -12.21 -6.61 -7.64
N GLU A 246 -12.85 -6.93 -8.76
CA GLU A 246 -13.53 -8.23 -8.96
C GLU A 246 -12.59 -9.45 -8.91
N GLU A 247 -11.26 -9.24 -9.00
CA GLU A 247 -10.23 -10.29 -8.84
C GLU A 247 -9.73 -10.43 -7.41
N GLY A 248 -10.21 -9.58 -6.47
CA GLY A 248 -9.81 -9.62 -5.07
C GLY A 248 -8.55 -8.78 -4.75
N VAL A 249 -8.12 -7.92 -5.65
CA VAL A 249 -7.00 -7.02 -5.41
C VAL A 249 -7.49 -5.74 -4.74
N ILE A 250 -6.93 -5.42 -3.58
CA ILE A 250 -7.21 -4.16 -2.89
C ILE A 250 -6.39 -3.05 -3.53
N ARG A 251 -7.06 -2.08 -4.16
CA ARG A 251 -6.45 -0.95 -4.89
C ARG A 251 -6.23 0.27 -4.04
N LEU A 252 -7.11 0.52 -3.06
CA LEU A 252 -6.99 1.65 -2.14
C LEU A 252 -7.37 1.21 -0.73
N GLN A 253 -6.60 1.68 0.26
CA GLN A 253 -6.86 1.43 1.68
C GLN A 253 -6.85 2.76 2.43
N LYS A 254 -7.93 3.04 3.15
CA LYS A 254 -8.03 4.22 4.01
C LYS A 254 -8.65 3.84 5.35
N ASN A 255 -8.17 4.44 6.43
CA ASN A 255 -8.65 4.14 7.78
C ASN A 255 -9.91 4.91 8.16
N ASN A 256 -10.22 5.98 7.44
CA ASN A 256 -11.46 6.73 7.57
C ASN A 256 -11.73 7.46 6.27
N ALA A 257 -12.81 7.13 5.57
CA ALA A 257 -13.15 7.71 4.28
C ALA A 257 -14.65 7.93 4.13
N TRP A 258 -15.01 8.93 3.35
CA TRP A 258 -16.35 9.21 2.85
C TRP A 258 -16.44 8.69 1.42
N VAL A 259 -17.51 7.99 1.10
CA VAL A 259 -17.70 7.35 -0.20
C VAL A 259 -19.09 7.69 -0.73
N ARG A 260 -19.17 8.01 -2.01
CA ARG A 260 -20.43 8.23 -2.73
C ARG A 260 -20.45 7.43 -4.03
N GLN A 261 -21.60 6.87 -4.31
CA GLN A 261 -21.93 6.39 -5.64
C GLN A 261 -22.20 7.60 -6.53
N SER A 262 -21.57 7.65 -7.71
CA SER A 262 -21.68 8.78 -8.64
C SER A 262 -21.73 8.31 -10.10
N SER A 263 -21.77 9.25 -11.01
CA SER A 263 -21.61 9.09 -12.46
C SER A 263 -20.71 10.18 -13.03
N VAL A 264 -20.26 10.01 -14.27
CA VAL A 264 -19.45 11.04 -14.95
C VAL A 264 -20.18 12.39 -15.02
N ALA A 265 -21.51 12.40 -15.14
CA ALA A 265 -22.28 13.65 -15.16
C ALA A 265 -22.41 14.31 -13.78
N GLU A 266 -22.30 13.56 -12.69
CA GLU A 266 -22.56 14.07 -11.33
C GLU A 266 -21.30 14.20 -10.46
N TRP A 267 -20.17 13.74 -10.95
CA TRP A 267 -18.95 13.65 -10.13
C TRP A 267 -18.51 14.99 -9.54
N GLU A 268 -18.60 16.09 -10.29
CA GLU A 268 -18.21 17.41 -9.78
C GLU A 268 -19.09 17.83 -8.60
N LYS A 269 -20.41 17.58 -8.66
CA LYS A 269 -21.33 17.86 -7.58
C LYS A 269 -21.00 17.06 -6.33
N ASP A 270 -20.69 15.79 -6.49
CA ASP A 270 -20.33 14.91 -5.38
C ASP A 270 -18.95 15.26 -4.81
N ALA A 271 -17.99 15.61 -5.67
CA ALA A 271 -16.69 16.13 -5.26
C ALA A 271 -16.82 17.46 -4.50
N ALA A 272 -17.62 18.42 -5.02
CA ALA A 272 -17.87 19.68 -4.37
C ALA A 272 -18.42 19.50 -2.95
N TRP A 273 -19.40 18.64 -2.79
CA TRP A 273 -19.94 18.31 -1.46
C TRP A 273 -18.86 17.75 -0.53
N MET A 274 -18.00 16.83 -1.00
CA MET A 274 -16.92 16.28 -0.19
C MET A 274 -15.87 17.34 0.17
N LEU A 275 -15.54 18.22 -0.77
CA LEU A 275 -14.60 19.32 -0.53
C LEU A 275 -15.15 20.27 0.53
N GLU A 276 -16.43 20.67 0.45
CA GLU A 276 -17.08 21.56 1.41
C GLU A 276 -17.11 20.93 2.82
N GLU A 277 -17.57 19.66 2.94
CA GLU A 277 -17.76 18.99 4.22
C GLU A 277 -16.45 18.57 4.91
N LEU A 278 -15.40 18.30 4.15
CA LEU A 278 -14.18 17.69 4.68
C LEU A 278 -12.98 18.64 4.72
N THR A 279 -13.06 19.84 4.11
CA THR A 279 -12.01 20.84 4.20
C THR A 279 -11.88 21.32 5.64
N GLU A 280 -10.65 21.30 6.14
CA GLU A 280 -10.32 21.82 7.45
C GLU A 280 -9.59 23.14 7.31
N TYR A 281 -9.97 24.11 8.13
CA TYR A 281 -9.36 25.43 8.14
C TYR A 281 -8.46 25.56 9.36
N ASN A 282 -7.20 25.88 9.15
CA ASN A 282 -6.23 26.15 10.20
C ASN A 282 -5.48 27.46 9.93
N ASP A 283 -4.52 27.82 10.78
CA ASP A 283 -3.73 29.06 10.65
C ASP A 283 -2.92 29.11 9.33
N GLY A 284 -2.69 27.99 8.68
CA GLY A 284 -2.03 27.87 7.37
C GLY A 284 -2.98 27.98 6.17
N GLY A 285 -4.30 28.12 6.39
CA GLY A 285 -5.31 28.21 5.34
C GLY A 285 -6.23 27.00 5.24
N ALA A 286 -6.84 26.82 4.06
CA ALA A 286 -7.73 25.69 3.77
C ALA A 286 -6.92 24.42 3.48
N ASN A 287 -7.23 23.36 4.20
CA ASN A 287 -6.63 22.04 4.05
C ASN A 287 -7.64 21.13 3.34
N LEU A 288 -7.52 21.04 2.00
CA LEU A 288 -8.42 20.24 1.18
C LEU A 288 -8.29 18.75 1.51
N PRO A 289 -9.39 17.98 1.46
CA PRO A 289 -9.33 16.55 1.64
C PRO A 289 -8.59 15.86 0.48
N ASN A 290 -8.08 14.67 0.72
CA ASN A 290 -7.62 13.80 -0.33
C ASN A 290 -8.82 13.23 -1.08
N LEU A 291 -8.91 13.46 -2.39
CA LEU A 291 -10.02 13.03 -3.22
C LEU A 291 -9.56 11.96 -4.23
N TYR A 292 -10.39 10.95 -4.42
CA TYR A 292 -10.17 9.82 -5.32
C TYR A 292 -11.42 9.60 -6.15
N VAL A 293 -11.26 9.48 -7.46
CA VAL A 293 -12.34 9.13 -8.41
C VAL A 293 -11.98 7.78 -9.04
N VAL A 294 -12.93 6.85 -9.08
CA VAL A 294 -12.71 5.49 -9.57
C VAL A 294 -13.57 5.25 -10.79
N LEU A 295 -12.93 5.07 -11.94
CA LEU A 295 -13.54 4.77 -13.22
C LEU A 295 -13.12 3.36 -13.68
N GLY A 296 -14.07 2.46 -13.83
CA GLY A 296 -13.72 1.06 -14.09
C GLY A 296 -12.79 0.51 -13.01
N LYS A 297 -11.61 -0.01 -13.39
CA LYS A 297 -10.56 -0.45 -12.44
C LYS A 297 -9.52 0.62 -12.13
N ARG A 298 -9.60 1.80 -12.73
CA ARG A 298 -8.63 2.87 -12.58
C ARG A 298 -8.98 3.77 -11.39
N VAL A 299 -8.01 4.00 -10.54
CA VAL A 299 -8.10 4.96 -9.43
C VAL A 299 -7.41 6.25 -9.85
N ILE A 300 -8.18 7.32 -9.97
CA ILE A 300 -7.70 8.66 -10.26
C ILE A 300 -7.45 9.35 -8.92
N ASP A 301 -6.18 9.56 -8.59
CA ASP A 301 -5.77 10.19 -7.35
C ASP A 301 -5.63 11.71 -7.54
N LEU A 302 -6.52 12.47 -6.92
CA LEU A 302 -6.56 13.93 -6.94
C LEU A 302 -6.08 14.54 -5.61
N SER A 303 -5.48 13.74 -4.73
CA SER A 303 -5.12 14.14 -3.36
C SER A 303 -3.96 15.15 -3.26
N GLY A 304 -3.11 15.22 -4.28
CA GLY A 304 -1.92 16.10 -4.30
C GLY A 304 -2.17 17.53 -4.78
N LEU A 305 -3.43 17.86 -5.11
CA LEU A 305 -3.79 19.15 -5.67
C LEU A 305 -4.08 20.17 -4.56
N SER A 306 -3.86 21.46 -4.86
CA SER A 306 -3.91 22.53 -3.87
C SER A 306 -5.15 23.44 -3.96
N SER A 307 -5.98 23.26 -5.00
CA SER A 307 -7.25 23.98 -5.16
C SER A 307 -8.34 23.10 -5.74
N ASP A 308 -9.58 23.46 -5.50
CA ASP A 308 -10.77 22.84 -6.07
C ASP A 308 -10.80 22.96 -7.60
N THR A 309 -10.40 24.10 -8.16
CA THR A 309 -10.29 24.30 -9.61
C THR A 309 -9.33 23.30 -10.24
N GLN A 310 -8.16 23.06 -9.63
CA GLN A 310 -7.21 22.06 -10.10
C GLN A 310 -7.80 20.63 -10.04
N ILE A 311 -8.55 20.33 -8.98
CA ILE A 311 -9.23 19.04 -8.81
C ILE A 311 -10.23 18.81 -9.95
N TYR A 312 -11.08 19.81 -10.24
CA TYR A 312 -12.07 19.70 -11.32
C TYR A 312 -11.41 19.65 -12.70
N SER A 313 -10.42 20.50 -12.96
CA SER A 313 -9.70 20.51 -14.25
C SER A 313 -9.06 19.16 -14.54
N LEU A 314 -8.32 18.62 -13.59
CA LEU A 314 -7.66 17.32 -13.77
C LEU A 314 -8.67 16.18 -13.84
N GLY A 315 -9.67 16.17 -12.98
CA GLY A 315 -10.74 15.17 -12.99
C GLY A 315 -11.49 15.13 -14.32
N ASN A 316 -11.82 16.29 -14.88
CA ASN A 316 -12.49 16.39 -16.19
C ASN A 316 -11.61 15.88 -17.34
N VAL A 317 -10.30 16.13 -17.29
CA VAL A 317 -9.36 15.57 -18.28
C VAL A 317 -9.31 14.04 -18.17
N GLU A 318 -9.30 13.49 -16.97
CA GLU A 318 -9.28 12.04 -16.75
C GLU A 318 -10.58 11.34 -17.16
N LEU A 319 -11.70 12.03 -17.08
CA LEU A 319 -13.03 11.52 -17.44
C LEU A 319 -13.42 11.89 -18.88
N ALA A 320 -12.57 12.61 -19.61
CA ALA A 320 -12.85 13.03 -20.97
C ALA A 320 -13.08 11.83 -21.91
N GLY A 321 -14.17 11.88 -22.66
CA GLY A 321 -14.55 10.80 -23.59
C GLY A 321 -15.35 9.65 -22.96
N CYS A 322 -15.59 9.68 -21.65
CA CYS A 322 -16.44 8.70 -20.96
C CYS A 322 -17.93 9.03 -21.14
N GLY A 323 -18.77 8.02 -21.01
CA GLY A 323 -20.22 8.20 -21.09
C GLY A 323 -20.77 8.94 -19.86
N ALA A 324 -21.67 9.91 -20.04
CA ALA A 324 -22.21 10.73 -18.95
C ALA A 324 -22.82 9.90 -17.81
N GLN A 325 -23.42 8.74 -18.12
CA GLN A 325 -24.04 7.83 -17.14
C GLN A 325 -23.10 6.72 -16.67
N GLU A 326 -21.82 6.75 -17.07
CA GLU A 326 -20.84 5.76 -16.64
C GLU A 326 -20.66 5.84 -15.11
N PRO A 327 -20.81 4.70 -14.39
CA PRO A 327 -20.80 4.72 -12.93
C PRO A 327 -19.39 4.98 -12.39
N LEU A 328 -19.32 5.86 -11.39
CA LEU A 328 -18.13 6.21 -10.66
C LEU A 328 -18.28 5.93 -9.17
N ILE A 329 -17.13 5.75 -8.51
CA ILE A 329 -17.03 5.85 -7.07
C ILE A 329 -16.22 7.12 -6.77
N VAL A 330 -16.77 8.01 -5.96
CA VAL A 330 -16.03 9.16 -5.42
C VAL A 330 -15.74 8.88 -3.96
N ALA A 331 -14.48 8.97 -3.56
CA ALA A 331 -14.06 8.75 -2.19
C ALA A 331 -13.15 9.88 -1.71
N ALA A 332 -13.30 10.27 -0.45
CA ALA A 332 -12.46 11.30 0.14
C ALA A 332 -12.01 10.93 1.56
N THR A 333 -10.85 11.44 1.96
CA THR A 333 -10.34 11.37 3.33
C THR A 333 -9.88 12.74 3.77
N LYS A 334 -10.06 13.07 5.05
CA LYS A 334 -9.42 14.26 5.59
C LYS A 334 -7.91 14.18 5.44
N ARG A 335 -7.26 15.28 5.08
CA ARG A 335 -5.81 15.37 5.09
C ARG A 335 -5.36 15.37 6.55
N VAL A 336 -4.59 14.37 6.95
CA VAL A 336 -3.97 14.38 8.28
C VAL A 336 -2.72 15.25 8.15
N ASP A 337 -2.62 16.27 8.99
CA ASP A 337 -1.40 17.07 9.08
C ASP A 337 -0.21 16.14 9.39
N ALA A 338 0.82 16.17 8.52
CA ALA A 338 2.00 15.34 8.59
C ALA A 338 2.93 15.79 9.74
#